data_542e9dfba8180e8cf39764cbc19e729a
#
_entry.id   542e9dfba8180e8cf39764cbc19e729a
#
_cell.length_a   1.000
_cell.length_b   1.000
_cell.length_c   1.000
_cell.angle_alpha   90.00
_cell.angle_beta   90.00
_cell.angle_gamma   90.00
#
_symmetry.space_group_name_H-M   'P 1'
#
loop_
_entity.id
_entity.type
_entity.pdbx_description
1 polymer ?
#
loop_
_entity_poly.entity_id
_entity_poly.type
_entity_poly.pdbx_seq_one_letter_code
_entity_poly.pdbx_strand_id
1 'polypeptide(L)'
;MPNLFTEDTYEQAIIELFENMGYEHLYAPDLERDYSSPFLDSVLRESLVRINRGLPVEAIEEALSKLKTFDIGSLLQKNIVFMDYLQNGITVKYFVKGEEQASIVRLIDYDKDKVKNNSFYIVNQFTFLENENNRRPDIILFVNGLPLVLMELKSPAKDEVGAENAYNQIRNYMQDIPSMFYYNAICVISDLSTNKAGTVTSGLDRFMEWKTKDGNYENTEFAQFDTFYEGMFQKKRLLDILKNFILFSGTSTDRFKILAGYHQYFAVRKAIERAKKATLTDGKGGVFWHTQGSGKSLSMVFYAHLLQEVLDSPTIVVMTD
;
A
#
# COMPACT_ATOMS: atom_id res chain seq x y z
N MET A 1 21.95 -11.44 31.49
CA MET A 1 21.61 -10.04 31.15
C MET A 1 20.19 -10.09 30.64
N PRO A 2 19.26 -9.22 31.04
CA PRO A 2 17.93 -9.23 30.47
C PRO A 2 18.05 -8.92 28.97
N ASN A 3 17.28 -9.65 28.15
CA ASN A 3 17.20 -9.42 26.70
C ASN A 3 16.82 -7.97 26.43
N LEU A 4 17.77 -7.19 25.91
CA LEU A 4 17.61 -5.77 25.58
C LEU A 4 16.68 -5.51 24.37
N PHE A 5 16.28 -6.55 23.65
CA PHE A 5 15.41 -6.44 22.48
C PHE A 5 14.10 -7.20 22.72
N THR A 6 13.12 -6.50 23.28
CA THR A 6 11.74 -6.96 23.35
C THR A 6 10.97 -6.56 22.12
N GLU A 7 9.77 -7.12 21.91
CA GLU A 7 8.86 -6.72 20.85
C GLU A 7 8.51 -5.21 20.94
N ASP A 8 8.28 -4.70 22.15
CA ASP A 8 8.03 -3.27 22.41
C ASP A 8 9.21 -2.39 21.96
N THR A 9 10.45 -2.80 22.26
CA THR A 9 11.65 -2.06 21.85
C THR A 9 11.78 -2.04 20.33
N TYR A 10 11.40 -3.14 19.69
CA TYR A 10 11.42 -3.28 18.24
C TYR A 10 10.32 -2.43 17.59
N GLU A 11 9.10 -2.47 18.13
CA GLU A 11 7.99 -1.60 17.70
C GLU A 11 8.40 -0.12 17.77
N GLN A 12 9.01 0.28 18.88
CA GLN A 12 9.46 1.66 19.08
C GLN A 12 10.55 2.06 18.07
N ALA A 13 11.50 1.19 17.75
CA ALA A 13 12.53 1.46 16.74
C ALA A 13 11.94 1.66 15.34
N ILE A 14 10.88 0.92 14.98
CA ILE A 14 10.14 1.12 13.73
C ILE A 14 9.44 2.49 13.74
N ILE A 15 8.76 2.83 14.83
CA ILE A 15 8.07 4.12 14.97
C ILE A 15 9.06 5.27 14.77
N GLU A 16 10.19 5.27 15.48
CA GLU A 16 11.23 6.30 15.35
C GLU A 16 11.76 6.42 13.91
N LEU A 17 11.93 5.28 13.21
CA LEU A 17 12.35 5.29 11.82
C LEU A 17 11.32 5.96 10.91
N PHE A 18 10.02 5.69 11.12
CA PHE A 18 8.95 6.32 10.35
C PHE A 18 8.80 7.81 10.67
N GLU A 19 8.96 8.23 11.94
CA GLU A 19 9.01 9.64 12.33
C GLU A 19 10.15 10.37 11.62
N ASN A 20 11.33 9.75 11.53
CA ASN A 20 12.48 10.29 10.77
C ASN A 20 12.19 10.39 9.26
N MET A 21 11.33 9.54 8.70
CA MET A 21 10.80 9.66 7.34
C MET A 21 9.67 10.71 7.23
N GLY A 22 9.31 11.34 8.34
CA GLY A 22 8.31 12.42 8.43
C GLY A 22 6.87 11.92 8.56
N TYR A 23 6.61 10.67 8.96
CA TYR A 23 5.29 10.23 9.40
C TYR A 23 4.99 10.82 10.78
N GLU A 24 3.73 11.05 11.07
CA GLU A 24 3.27 11.44 12.39
C GLU A 24 2.88 10.20 13.18
N HIS A 25 3.41 10.07 14.40
CA HIS A 25 3.06 8.94 15.26
C HIS A 25 1.81 9.24 16.07
N LEU A 26 0.89 8.26 16.11
CA LEU A 26 -0.28 8.27 16.99
C LEU A 26 -0.33 6.97 17.79
N TYR A 27 -0.47 7.09 19.10
CA TYR A 27 -0.71 5.96 19.98
C TYR A 27 -2.23 5.73 20.06
N ALA A 28 -2.72 4.66 19.46
CA ALA A 28 -4.16 4.46 19.27
C ALA A 28 -5.00 4.42 20.55
N PRO A 29 -4.51 3.93 21.72
CA PRO A 29 -5.26 4.00 22.96
C PRO A 29 -5.58 5.42 23.45
N ASP A 30 -4.82 6.44 23.02
CA ASP A 30 -5.04 7.84 23.39
C ASP A 30 -6.07 8.53 22.46
N LEU A 31 -6.49 7.85 21.39
CA LEU A 31 -7.42 8.41 20.43
C LEU A 31 -8.88 8.15 20.85
N GLU A 32 -9.68 9.21 20.88
CA GLU A 32 -11.13 9.08 20.96
C GLU A 32 -11.69 8.69 19.58
N ARG A 33 -12.14 7.44 19.44
CA ARG A 33 -12.59 6.88 18.17
C ARG A 33 -13.62 5.77 18.33
N ASP A 34 -14.36 5.50 17.28
CA ASP A 34 -15.15 4.28 17.16
C ASP A 34 -14.23 3.09 16.88
N TYR A 35 -14.21 2.11 17.78
CA TYR A 35 -13.41 0.90 17.64
C TYR A 35 -13.89 -0.05 16.54
N SER A 36 -15.09 0.13 16.01
CA SER A 36 -15.61 -0.60 14.85
C SER A 36 -15.29 0.08 13.51
N SER A 37 -14.78 1.33 13.54
CA SER A 37 -14.29 2.00 12.34
C SER A 37 -12.83 1.64 12.04
N PRO A 38 -12.52 1.17 10.82
CA PRO A 38 -11.14 0.93 10.42
C PRO A 38 -10.38 2.21 10.08
N PHE A 39 -11.06 3.36 10.08
CA PHE A 39 -10.50 4.65 9.65
C PHE A 39 -10.08 5.54 10.82
N LEU A 40 -9.18 6.48 10.53
CA LEU A 40 -9.08 7.71 11.30
C LEU A 40 -10.09 8.71 10.70
N ASP A 41 -11.35 8.63 11.13
CA ASP A 41 -12.50 9.25 10.47
C ASP A 41 -12.37 10.77 10.29
N SER A 42 -11.89 11.50 11.30
CA SER A 42 -11.66 12.95 11.22
C SER A 42 -10.59 13.27 10.18
N VAL A 43 -9.45 12.57 10.22
CA VAL A 43 -8.34 12.72 9.27
C VAL A 43 -8.79 12.40 7.85
N LEU A 44 -9.60 11.34 7.67
CA LEU A 44 -10.11 10.96 6.37
C LEU A 44 -10.96 12.08 5.77
N ARG A 45 -11.96 12.58 6.52
CA ARG A 45 -12.83 13.67 6.07
C ARG A 45 -12.05 14.94 5.71
N GLU A 46 -11.16 15.39 6.58
CA GLU A 46 -10.35 16.58 6.36
C GLU A 46 -9.43 16.42 5.13
N SER A 47 -8.85 15.24 4.94
CA SER A 47 -7.99 14.95 3.80
C SER A 47 -8.77 14.96 2.49
N LEU A 48 -9.97 14.37 2.44
CA LEU A 48 -10.80 14.41 1.24
C LEU A 48 -11.18 15.84 0.85
N VAL A 49 -11.57 16.68 1.81
CA VAL A 49 -11.85 18.10 1.56
C VAL A 49 -10.60 18.83 1.04
N ARG A 50 -9.45 18.57 1.64
CA ARG A 50 -8.18 19.21 1.26
C ARG A 50 -7.72 18.83 -0.15
N ILE A 51 -7.84 17.54 -0.52
CA ILE A 51 -7.40 17.02 -1.82
C ILE A 51 -8.36 17.42 -2.95
N ASN A 52 -9.66 17.46 -2.68
CA ASN A 52 -10.70 17.71 -3.66
C ASN A 52 -11.25 19.14 -3.59
N ARG A 53 -10.35 20.12 -3.53
CA ARG A 53 -10.73 21.53 -3.48
C ARG A 53 -11.62 21.92 -4.66
N GLY A 54 -12.77 22.51 -4.35
CA GLY A 54 -13.76 22.94 -5.35
C GLY A 54 -14.91 21.97 -5.56
N LEU A 55 -14.85 20.76 -4.97
CA LEU A 55 -16.03 19.89 -4.88
C LEU A 55 -16.90 20.30 -3.69
N PRO A 56 -18.23 20.22 -3.83
CA PRO A 56 -19.16 20.53 -2.74
C PRO A 56 -19.13 19.40 -1.68
N VAL A 57 -19.62 19.73 -0.47
CA VAL A 57 -19.65 18.79 0.65
C VAL A 57 -20.45 17.54 0.33
N GLU A 58 -21.54 17.66 -0.40
CA GLU A 58 -22.39 16.55 -0.85
C GLU A 58 -21.61 15.50 -1.64
N ALA A 59 -20.67 15.92 -2.50
CA ALA A 59 -19.81 15.00 -3.24
C ALA A 59 -18.86 14.24 -2.31
N ILE A 60 -18.32 14.90 -1.29
CA ILE A 60 -17.45 14.27 -0.28
C ILE A 60 -18.23 13.26 0.56
N GLU A 61 -19.45 13.62 1.01
CA GLU A 61 -20.31 12.72 1.79
C GLU A 61 -20.73 11.49 0.99
N GLU A 62 -21.08 11.66 -0.28
CA GLU A 62 -21.40 10.53 -1.17
C GLU A 62 -20.19 9.62 -1.36
N ALA A 63 -18.98 10.17 -1.51
CA ALA A 63 -17.75 9.39 -1.59
C ALA A 63 -17.48 8.61 -0.29
N LEU A 64 -17.65 9.25 0.87
CA LEU A 64 -17.51 8.59 2.18
C LEU A 64 -18.54 7.46 2.36
N SER A 65 -19.79 7.69 1.93
CA SER A 65 -20.84 6.66 1.95
C SER A 65 -20.44 5.45 1.12
N LYS A 66 -20.02 5.65 -0.13
CA LYS A 66 -19.55 4.58 -1.02
C LYS A 66 -18.32 3.86 -0.49
N LEU A 67 -17.39 4.60 0.10
CA LEU A 67 -16.18 4.02 0.70
C LEU A 67 -16.50 3.08 1.86
N LYS A 68 -17.50 3.43 2.67
CA LYS A 68 -17.89 2.67 3.87
C LYS A 68 -18.89 1.54 3.59
N THR A 69 -19.53 1.54 2.42
CA THR A 69 -20.58 0.58 2.07
C THR A 69 -20.18 -0.19 0.82
N PHE A 70 -19.78 -1.44 0.99
CA PHE A 70 -19.53 -2.35 -0.13
C PHE A 70 -20.73 -3.26 -0.34
N ASP A 71 -20.97 -3.60 -1.61
CA ASP A 71 -21.91 -4.68 -1.96
C ASP A 71 -21.50 -6.01 -1.32
N ILE A 72 -22.45 -6.96 -1.32
CA ILE A 72 -22.18 -8.32 -0.84
C ILE A 72 -21.05 -8.93 -1.66
N GLY A 73 -20.06 -9.50 -0.97
CA GLY A 73 -18.89 -10.10 -1.63
C GLY A 73 -17.85 -10.58 -0.63
N SER A 74 -16.89 -11.36 -1.14
CA SER A 74 -15.74 -11.80 -0.37
C SER A 74 -14.82 -10.64 0.01
N LEU A 75 -13.93 -10.85 0.97
CA LEU A 75 -12.88 -9.90 1.33
C LEU A 75 -12.13 -9.40 0.08
N LEU A 76 -11.73 -10.32 -0.79
CA LEU A 76 -10.98 -9.96 -2.00
C LEU A 76 -11.81 -9.12 -2.98
N GLN A 77 -13.09 -9.42 -3.17
CA GLN A 77 -13.95 -8.61 -4.05
C GLN A 77 -14.09 -7.19 -3.55
N LYS A 78 -14.27 -7.00 -2.24
CA LYS A 78 -14.35 -5.67 -1.62
C LYS A 78 -12.99 -4.95 -1.70
N ASN A 79 -11.88 -5.67 -1.49
CA ASN A 79 -10.54 -5.11 -1.64
C ASN A 79 -10.24 -4.68 -3.09
N ILE A 80 -10.73 -5.40 -4.10
CA ILE A 80 -10.63 -5.00 -5.51
C ILE A 80 -11.34 -3.65 -5.74
N VAL A 81 -12.57 -3.51 -5.27
CA VAL A 81 -13.33 -2.26 -5.39
C VAL A 81 -12.62 -1.12 -4.67
N PHE A 82 -12.14 -1.37 -3.44
CA PHE A 82 -11.39 -0.37 -2.70
C PHE A 82 -10.11 0.05 -3.41
N MET A 83 -9.35 -0.89 -3.97
CA MET A 83 -8.11 -0.56 -4.69
C MET A 83 -8.38 0.25 -5.96
N ASP A 84 -9.50 0.00 -6.64
CA ASP A 84 -9.94 0.85 -7.75
C ASP A 84 -10.26 2.28 -7.26
N TYR A 85 -11.01 2.42 -6.17
CA TYR A 85 -11.26 3.72 -5.54
C TYR A 85 -9.98 4.43 -5.13
N LEU A 86 -9.03 3.70 -4.56
CA LEU A 86 -7.75 4.25 -4.12
C LEU A 86 -6.94 4.79 -5.31
N GLN A 87 -6.86 4.01 -6.39
CA GLN A 87 -6.03 4.32 -7.55
C GLN A 87 -6.69 5.34 -8.50
N ASN A 88 -8.00 5.26 -8.69
CA ASN A 88 -8.72 6.03 -9.72
C ASN A 88 -9.68 7.07 -9.16
N GLY A 89 -9.98 7.02 -7.85
CA GLY A 89 -10.98 7.84 -7.19
C GLY A 89 -12.38 7.26 -7.29
N ILE A 90 -13.30 7.85 -6.55
CA ILE A 90 -14.70 7.43 -6.45
C ILE A 90 -15.55 8.33 -7.34
N THR A 91 -16.19 7.78 -8.35
CA THR A 91 -17.20 8.51 -9.13
C THR A 91 -18.46 8.67 -8.29
N VAL A 92 -18.84 9.92 -8.07
CA VAL A 92 -20.03 10.31 -7.27
C VAL A 92 -20.99 11.11 -8.13
N LYS A 93 -22.29 11.00 -7.79
CA LYS A 93 -23.36 11.83 -8.34
C LYS A 93 -23.98 12.63 -7.19
N TYR A 94 -24.21 13.88 -7.39
CA TYR A 94 -24.79 14.79 -6.40
C TYR A 94 -25.58 15.89 -7.09
N PHE A 95 -26.43 16.60 -6.33
CA PHE A 95 -27.29 17.64 -6.87
C PHE A 95 -26.78 19.03 -6.46
N VAL A 96 -26.66 19.93 -7.42
CA VAL A 96 -26.38 21.35 -7.18
C VAL A 96 -27.49 22.16 -7.82
N LYS A 97 -28.21 22.93 -7.01
CA LYS A 97 -29.35 23.77 -7.47
C LYS A 97 -30.42 23.02 -8.28
N GLY A 98 -30.62 21.72 -7.94
CA GLY A 98 -31.61 20.86 -8.60
C GLY A 98 -31.10 20.14 -9.87
N GLU A 99 -29.87 20.36 -10.29
CA GLU A 99 -29.24 19.65 -11.42
C GLU A 99 -28.31 18.53 -10.93
N GLU A 100 -28.43 17.33 -11.51
CA GLU A 100 -27.52 16.22 -11.23
C GLU A 100 -26.13 16.51 -11.85
N GLN A 101 -25.11 16.38 -11.03
CA GLN A 101 -23.70 16.50 -11.44
C GLN A 101 -22.95 15.23 -11.09
N ALA A 102 -21.88 14.94 -11.82
CA ALA A 102 -20.96 13.84 -11.55
C ALA A 102 -19.54 14.36 -11.41
N SER A 103 -18.80 13.80 -10.47
CA SER A 103 -17.39 14.13 -10.25
C SER A 103 -16.62 12.92 -9.73
N ILE A 104 -15.30 12.98 -9.80
CA ILE A 104 -14.41 11.98 -9.21
C ILE A 104 -13.82 12.57 -7.94
N VAL A 105 -14.08 11.93 -6.79
CA VAL A 105 -13.46 12.25 -5.51
C VAL A 105 -12.22 11.40 -5.34
N ARG A 106 -11.06 12.02 -5.25
CA ARG A 106 -9.78 11.35 -5.06
C ARG A 106 -9.53 11.08 -3.58
N LEU A 107 -9.11 9.87 -3.28
CA LEU A 107 -8.73 9.47 -1.92
C LEU A 107 -7.29 9.86 -1.58
N ILE A 108 -6.42 9.93 -2.59
CA ILE A 108 -5.01 10.27 -2.48
C ILE A 108 -4.65 11.28 -3.58
N ASP A 109 -3.81 12.25 -3.24
CA ASP A 109 -3.14 13.10 -4.21
C ASP A 109 -1.82 12.44 -4.64
N TYR A 110 -1.80 11.90 -5.85
CA TYR A 110 -0.63 11.21 -6.42
C TYR A 110 0.35 12.14 -7.15
N ASP A 111 0.08 13.43 -7.18
CA ASP A 111 1.00 14.42 -7.74
C ASP A 111 2.31 14.44 -6.93
N LYS A 112 3.42 14.13 -7.59
CA LYS A 112 4.76 14.02 -6.97
C LYS A 112 5.22 15.32 -6.31
N ASP A 113 4.71 16.45 -6.77
CA ASP A 113 5.04 17.76 -6.22
C ASP A 113 4.10 18.18 -5.08
N LYS A 114 3.00 17.43 -4.90
CA LYS A 114 1.96 17.67 -3.90
C LYS A 114 1.87 16.59 -2.82
N VAL A 115 2.91 15.82 -2.60
CA VAL A 115 2.93 14.74 -1.58
C VAL A 115 2.45 15.23 -0.21
N LYS A 116 2.78 16.46 0.17
CA LYS A 116 2.35 17.11 1.41
C LYS A 116 0.85 17.43 1.50
N ASN A 117 0.10 17.27 0.40
CA ASN A 117 -1.36 17.33 0.44
C ASN A 117 -1.96 16.08 1.11
N ASN A 118 -1.17 14.99 1.22
CA ASN A 118 -1.57 13.81 1.95
C ASN A 118 -1.07 13.86 3.39
N SER A 119 -1.82 13.25 4.29
CA SER A 119 -1.43 13.01 5.68
C SER A 119 -0.89 11.59 5.81
N PHE A 120 0.18 11.40 6.56
CA PHE A 120 0.85 10.11 6.76
C PHE A 120 1.03 9.86 8.24
N TYR A 121 0.42 8.80 8.75
CA TYR A 121 0.50 8.41 10.15
C TYR A 121 1.04 6.99 10.29
N ILE A 122 1.87 6.79 11.32
CA ILE A 122 2.15 5.49 11.87
C ILE A 122 1.40 5.35 13.18
N VAL A 123 0.54 4.34 13.28
CA VAL A 123 -0.34 4.13 14.44
C VAL A 123 -0.07 2.76 15.01
N ASN A 124 0.25 2.71 16.28
CA ASN A 124 0.47 1.45 16.98
C ASN A 124 -0.67 1.12 17.95
N GLN A 125 -0.79 -0.17 18.28
CA GLN A 125 -1.76 -0.69 19.24
C GLN A 125 -3.22 -0.35 18.87
N PHE A 126 -3.54 -0.37 17.57
CA PHE A 126 -4.86 -0.02 17.04
C PHE A 126 -5.86 -1.15 17.30
N THR A 127 -6.63 -1.03 18.38
CA THR A 127 -7.70 -1.98 18.71
C THR A 127 -8.84 -1.86 17.71
N PHE A 128 -9.28 -2.97 17.15
CA PHE A 128 -10.41 -3.03 16.23
C PHE A 128 -11.42 -4.10 16.66
N LEU A 129 -12.69 -3.72 16.64
CA LEU A 129 -13.80 -4.56 17.05
C LEU A 129 -14.68 -4.91 15.85
N GLU A 130 -14.82 -6.19 15.55
CA GLU A 130 -15.75 -6.68 14.53
C GLU A 130 -16.49 -7.90 15.04
N ASN A 131 -17.81 -7.84 15.06
CA ASN A 131 -18.66 -8.83 15.71
C ASN A 131 -18.26 -9.02 17.19
N GLU A 132 -17.91 -10.24 17.57
CA GLU A 132 -17.41 -10.58 18.94
C GLU A 132 -15.89 -10.56 19.03
N ASN A 133 -15.18 -10.25 17.93
CA ASN A 133 -13.73 -10.26 17.87
C ASN A 133 -13.15 -8.91 18.27
N ASN A 134 -12.13 -8.96 19.12
CA ASN A 134 -11.29 -7.84 19.50
C ASN A 134 -9.86 -8.17 19.05
N ARG A 135 -9.32 -7.43 18.09
CA ARG A 135 -7.96 -7.62 17.57
C ARG A 135 -7.19 -6.31 17.61
N ARG A 136 -5.89 -6.44 17.77
CA ARG A 136 -5.00 -5.29 17.92
C ARG A 136 -3.69 -5.56 17.16
N PRO A 137 -3.64 -5.24 15.84
CA PRO A 137 -2.40 -5.25 15.08
C PRO A 137 -1.34 -4.33 15.70
N ASP A 138 -0.08 -4.70 15.58
CA ASP A 138 1.02 -3.97 16.21
C ASP A 138 1.14 -2.57 15.62
N ILE A 139 1.26 -2.45 14.28
CA ILE A 139 1.40 -1.18 13.58
C ILE A 139 0.50 -1.13 12.34
N ILE A 140 -0.14 0.01 12.14
CA ILE A 140 -0.86 0.34 10.90
C ILE A 140 -0.35 1.67 10.35
N LEU A 141 -0.02 1.70 9.05
CA LEU A 141 0.22 2.97 8.36
C LEU A 141 -1.06 3.48 7.74
N PHE A 142 -1.41 4.68 8.09
CA PHE A 142 -2.53 5.40 7.52
C PHE A 142 -2.05 6.46 6.53
N VAL A 143 -2.70 6.51 5.38
CA VAL A 143 -2.57 7.65 4.46
C VAL A 143 -3.96 8.28 4.33
N ASN A 144 -4.07 9.56 4.63
CA ASN A 144 -5.34 10.29 4.62
C ASN A 144 -6.44 9.63 5.47
N GLY A 145 -6.07 8.98 6.58
CA GLY A 145 -7.00 8.26 7.45
C GLY A 145 -7.40 6.86 6.96
N LEU A 146 -6.86 6.36 5.84
CA LEU A 146 -7.08 5.02 5.30
C LEU A 146 -6.02 4.04 5.81
N PRO A 147 -6.39 2.86 6.36
CA PRO A 147 -5.46 1.87 6.94
C PRO A 147 -4.81 1.03 5.85
N LEU A 148 -3.83 1.59 5.13
CA LEU A 148 -3.31 0.98 3.91
C LEU A 148 -2.27 -0.13 4.14
N VAL A 149 -1.48 -0.05 5.22
CA VAL A 149 -0.44 -1.04 5.52
C VAL A 149 -0.62 -1.57 6.92
N LEU A 150 -0.74 -2.87 7.07
CA LEU A 150 -0.79 -3.53 8.36
C LEU A 150 0.51 -4.30 8.58
N MET A 151 1.16 -4.08 9.72
CA MET A 151 2.41 -4.73 10.10
C MET A 151 2.20 -5.56 11.36
N GLU A 152 2.66 -6.80 11.30
CA GLU A 152 2.72 -7.70 12.44
C GLU A 152 4.17 -7.98 12.77
N LEU A 153 4.51 -7.77 14.02
CA LEU A 153 5.87 -7.87 14.55
C LEU A 153 6.01 -9.11 15.42
N LYS A 154 7.19 -9.66 15.46
CA LYS A 154 7.54 -10.73 16.41
C LYS A 154 8.86 -10.43 17.06
N SER A 155 8.98 -10.89 18.31
CA SER A 155 10.20 -10.70 19.09
C SER A 155 11.40 -11.39 18.43
N PRO A 156 12.52 -10.69 18.23
CA PRO A 156 13.73 -11.26 17.66
C PRO A 156 14.41 -12.28 18.60
N ALA A 157 13.94 -12.39 19.86
CA ALA A 157 14.54 -13.26 20.87
C ALA A 157 14.02 -14.71 20.84
N LYS A 158 13.02 -15.02 19.98
CA LYS A 158 12.48 -16.37 19.83
C LYS A 158 12.88 -16.95 18.49
N ASP A 159 13.54 -18.11 18.54
CA ASP A 159 14.10 -18.83 17.39
C ASP A 159 13.21 -18.93 16.14
N GLU A 160 13.83 -18.82 14.98
CA GLU A 160 13.51 -19.25 13.59
C GLU A 160 12.06 -19.20 13.05
N VAL A 161 11.03 -19.00 13.88
CA VAL A 161 9.59 -19.10 13.50
C VAL A 161 8.87 -17.73 13.50
N GLY A 162 9.61 -16.64 13.71
CA GLY A 162 9.02 -15.30 13.90
C GLY A 162 8.16 -14.83 12.72
N ALA A 163 8.71 -14.86 11.52
CA ALA A 163 8.01 -14.39 10.31
C ALA A 163 6.80 -15.27 9.94
N GLU A 164 6.88 -16.61 10.15
CA GLU A 164 5.75 -17.50 9.92
C GLU A 164 4.62 -17.25 10.93
N ASN A 165 4.97 -17.01 12.19
CA ASN A 165 4.00 -16.67 13.22
C ASN A 165 3.31 -15.32 12.93
N ALA A 166 4.06 -14.30 12.49
CA ALA A 166 3.50 -13.04 12.06
C ALA A 166 2.54 -13.22 10.86
N TYR A 167 2.92 -14.04 9.87
CA TYR A 167 2.05 -14.38 8.75
C TYR A 167 0.75 -15.05 9.21
N ASN A 168 0.85 -16.07 10.06
CA ASN A 168 -0.32 -16.78 10.57
C ASN A 168 -1.23 -15.85 11.40
N GLN A 169 -0.66 -14.91 12.15
CA GLN A 169 -1.41 -13.90 12.88
C GLN A 169 -2.21 -12.99 11.92
N ILE A 170 -1.60 -12.50 10.85
CA ILE A 170 -2.31 -11.72 9.82
C ILE A 170 -3.44 -12.55 9.18
N ARG A 171 -3.21 -13.84 8.91
CA ARG A 171 -4.27 -14.73 8.39
C ARG A 171 -5.44 -14.88 9.36
N ASN A 172 -5.17 -14.98 10.66
CA ASN A 172 -6.21 -15.01 11.68
C ASN A 172 -6.98 -13.68 11.73
N TYR A 173 -6.29 -12.54 11.65
CA TYR A 173 -6.96 -11.24 11.57
C TYR A 173 -7.88 -11.12 10.35
N MET A 174 -7.50 -11.67 9.19
CA MET A 174 -8.37 -11.68 8.01
C MET A 174 -9.66 -12.47 8.21
N GLN A 175 -9.67 -13.44 9.13
CA GLN A 175 -10.88 -14.19 9.49
C GLN A 175 -11.70 -13.48 10.56
N ASP A 176 -11.04 -12.93 11.57
CA ASP A 176 -11.66 -12.36 12.76
C ASP A 176 -12.18 -10.92 12.53
N ILE A 177 -11.43 -10.13 11.75
CA ILE A 177 -11.70 -8.71 11.48
C ILE A 177 -11.56 -8.40 9.97
N PRO A 178 -12.31 -9.12 9.10
CA PRO A 178 -12.15 -9.00 7.64
C PRO A 178 -12.34 -7.58 7.11
N SER A 179 -13.17 -6.76 7.74
CA SER A 179 -13.45 -5.41 7.26
C SER A 179 -12.23 -4.48 7.31
N MET A 180 -11.29 -4.69 8.20
CA MET A 180 -9.99 -4.00 8.20
C MET A 180 -9.22 -4.26 6.89
N PHE A 181 -9.31 -5.48 6.36
CA PHE A 181 -8.58 -5.90 5.17
C PHE A 181 -9.26 -5.54 3.86
N TYR A 182 -10.52 -5.07 3.89
CA TYR A 182 -11.12 -4.47 2.69
C TYR A 182 -10.32 -3.27 2.21
N TYR A 183 -9.70 -2.53 3.13
CA TYR A 183 -8.93 -1.31 2.89
C TYR A 183 -7.41 -1.53 2.88
N ASN A 184 -6.95 -2.75 3.06
CA ASN A 184 -5.52 -3.04 3.11
C ASN A 184 -4.91 -3.08 1.72
N ALA A 185 -3.81 -2.36 1.53
CA ALA A 185 -2.99 -2.41 0.32
C ALA A 185 -1.84 -3.40 0.45
N ILE A 186 -1.14 -3.40 1.60
CA ILE A 186 0.09 -4.14 1.85
C ILE A 186 0.05 -4.72 3.27
N CYS A 187 0.45 -5.99 3.40
CA CYS A 187 0.73 -6.64 4.67
C CYS A 187 2.25 -6.75 4.87
N VAL A 188 2.73 -6.50 6.07
CA VAL A 188 4.15 -6.64 6.44
C VAL A 188 4.28 -7.62 7.58
N ILE A 189 5.24 -8.52 7.47
CA ILE A 189 5.68 -9.42 8.53
C ILE A 189 7.13 -9.11 8.89
N SER A 190 7.43 -9.03 10.17
CA SER A 190 8.74 -8.59 10.60
C SER A 190 9.14 -9.19 11.95
N ASP A 191 10.42 -9.60 12.05
CA ASP A 191 11.04 -10.12 13.27
C ASP A 191 12.46 -9.58 13.52
N LEU A 192 12.79 -8.39 13.00
CA LEU A 192 14.08 -7.75 12.97
C LEU A 192 15.04 -8.34 11.90
N SER A 193 15.19 -9.66 11.85
CA SER A 193 16.08 -10.34 10.88
C SER A 193 15.39 -10.50 9.52
N THR A 194 14.08 -10.66 9.53
CA THR A 194 13.24 -10.88 8.36
C THR A 194 12.20 -9.78 8.26
N ASN A 195 12.29 -8.99 7.21
CA ASN A 195 11.33 -7.93 6.91
C ASN A 195 10.77 -8.16 5.51
N LYS A 196 9.49 -8.52 5.41
CA LYS A 196 8.86 -8.87 4.14
C LYS A 196 7.49 -8.25 3.99
N ALA A 197 7.16 -7.87 2.75
CA ALA A 197 5.86 -7.35 2.37
C ALA A 197 5.14 -8.29 1.39
N GLY A 198 3.84 -8.36 1.54
CA GLY A 198 2.93 -9.12 0.68
C GLY A 198 1.54 -8.50 0.62
N THR A 199 0.57 -9.26 0.17
CA THR A 199 -0.81 -8.81 0.03
C THR A 199 -1.77 -9.77 0.75
N VAL A 200 -3.03 -9.38 0.84
CA VAL A 200 -4.11 -10.22 1.43
C VAL A 200 -4.25 -11.60 0.78
N THR A 201 -3.77 -11.78 -0.46
CA THR A 201 -3.80 -13.07 -1.17
C THR A 201 -2.46 -13.77 -1.24
N SER A 202 -1.39 -13.16 -0.73
CA SER A 202 -0.05 -13.76 -0.78
C SER A 202 0.07 -14.95 0.17
N GLY A 203 0.58 -16.10 -0.33
CA GLY A 203 1.17 -17.11 0.52
C GLY A 203 2.49 -16.62 1.13
N LEU A 204 2.99 -17.28 2.16
CA LEU A 204 4.23 -16.89 2.83
C LEU A 204 5.43 -16.81 1.85
N ASP A 205 5.47 -17.70 0.86
CA ASP A 205 6.47 -17.75 -0.22
C ASP A 205 6.43 -16.54 -1.14
N ARG A 206 5.35 -15.76 -1.10
CA ARG A 206 5.15 -14.54 -1.90
C ARG A 206 5.38 -13.25 -1.12
N PHE A 207 5.69 -13.35 0.15
CA PHE A 207 6.16 -12.20 0.91
C PHE A 207 7.63 -11.95 0.57
N MET A 208 7.93 -10.73 0.13
CA MET A 208 9.23 -10.36 -0.43
C MET A 208 9.93 -9.31 0.41
N GLU A 209 11.24 -9.44 0.54
CA GLU A 209 12.13 -8.42 1.11
C GLU A 209 12.25 -7.22 0.16
N TRP A 210 12.65 -6.09 0.71
CA TRP A 210 13.03 -4.90 -0.07
C TRP A 210 14.50 -4.58 0.22
N LYS A 211 15.39 -4.81 -0.75
CA LYS A 211 16.84 -4.90 -0.54
C LYS A 211 17.64 -3.65 -0.94
N THR A 212 16.98 -2.54 -1.29
CA THR A 212 17.69 -1.32 -1.67
C THR A 212 16.82 -0.08 -1.43
N LYS A 213 17.44 1.02 -1.00
CA LYS A 213 16.78 2.31 -0.79
C LYS A 213 16.60 3.11 -2.09
N ASP A 214 17.47 2.93 -3.08
CA ASP A 214 17.54 3.77 -4.28
C ASP A 214 17.59 3.00 -5.61
N GLY A 215 17.57 1.67 -5.56
CA GLY A 215 17.66 0.79 -6.74
C GLY A 215 19.10 0.46 -7.15
N ASN A 216 20.09 0.84 -6.36
CA ASN A 216 21.44 0.34 -6.49
C ASN A 216 21.57 -0.98 -5.72
N TYR A 217 22.42 -1.88 -6.25
CA TYR A 217 22.66 -3.14 -5.58
C TYR A 217 23.59 -2.89 -4.38
N GLU A 218 23.04 -3.00 -3.20
CA GLU A 218 23.81 -3.06 -1.97
C GLU A 218 24.07 -4.55 -1.68
N ASN A 219 25.34 -4.93 -1.62
CA ASN A 219 25.72 -6.30 -1.29
C ASN A 219 25.59 -6.50 0.23
N THR A 220 24.36 -6.61 0.69
CA THR A 220 24.04 -6.91 2.09
C THR A 220 23.64 -8.38 2.18
N GLU A 221 24.45 -9.19 2.88
CA GLU A 221 24.09 -10.57 3.24
C GLU A 221 22.81 -10.59 4.09
N PHE A 222 22.55 -9.50 4.81
CA PHE A 222 21.35 -9.26 5.57
C PHE A 222 20.65 -8.01 5.04
N ALA A 223 19.38 -8.11 4.67
CA ALA A 223 18.57 -6.93 4.44
C ALA A 223 18.56 -6.12 5.73
N GLN A 224 19.24 -4.97 5.73
CA GLN A 224 19.26 -4.11 6.91
C GLN A 224 17.82 -3.67 7.21
N PHE A 225 17.47 -3.66 8.46
CA PHE A 225 16.16 -3.24 8.95
C PHE A 225 15.68 -1.93 8.32
N ASP A 226 16.51 -0.89 8.34
CA ASP A 226 16.21 0.41 7.76
C ASP A 226 16.05 0.37 6.23
N THR A 227 16.80 -0.50 5.54
CA THR A 227 16.73 -0.63 4.08
C THR A 227 15.35 -1.10 3.61
N PHE A 228 14.71 -2.01 4.33
CA PHE A 228 13.35 -2.45 4.02
C PHE A 228 12.35 -1.31 4.16
N TYR A 229 12.32 -0.66 5.33
CA TYR A 229 11.32 0.36 5.63
C TYR A 229 11.55 1.65 4.83
N GLU A 230 12.75 2.21 4.82
CA GLU A 230 13.07 3.40 4.03
C GLU A 230 13.00 3.10 2.53
N GLY A 231 13.38 1.88 2.13
CA GLY A 231 13.33 1.44 0.75
C GLY A 231 11.91 1.36 0.20
N MET A 232 10.94 0.92 0.97
CA MET A 232 9.57 0.72 0.49
C MET A 232 8.62 1.86 0.87
N PHE A 233 8.76 2.40 2.09
CA PHE A 233 7.76 3.30 2.69
C PHE A 233 8.14 4.77 2.69
N GLN A 234 9.22 5.18 2.01
CA GLN A 234 9.41 6.59 1.74
C GLN A 234 8.17 7.16 1.06
N LYS A 235 7.60 8.27 1.55
CA LYS A 235 6.28 8.79 1.17
C LYS A 235 6.02 8.82 -0.34
N LYS A 236 6.95 9.37 -1.13
CA LYS A 236 6.80 9.43 -2.60
C LYS A 236 6.74 8.04 -3.23
N ARG A 237 7.56 7.11 -2.73
CA ARG A 237 7.61 5.74 -3.23
C ARG A 237 6.40 4.95 -2.81
N LEU A 238 5.95 5.08 -1.56
CA LEU A 238 4.72 4.44 -1.12
C LEU A 238 3.53 4.87 -1.99
N LEU A 239 3.36 6.17 -2.24
CA LEU A 239 2.29 6.66 -3.12
C LEU A 239 2.41 6.08 -4.53
N ASP A 240 3.62 6.00 -5.06
CA ASP A 240 3.88 5.42 -6.37
C ASP A 240 3.57 3.91 -6.43
N ILE A 241 3.94 3.17 -5.39
CA ILE A 241 3.61 1.74 -5.27
C ILE A 241 2.09 1.56 -5.22
N LEU A 242 1.40 2.32 -4.39
CA LEU A 242 -0.07 2.26 -4.25
C LEU A 242 -0.78 2.55 -5.57
N LYS A 243 -0.30 3.51 -6.35
CA LYS A 243 -0.90 3.91 -7.62
C LYS A 243 -0.61 2.91 -8.74
N ASN A 244 0.66 2.46 -8.87
CA ASN A 244 1.17 1.91 -10.12
C ASN A 244 1.71 0.48 -9.99
N PHE A 245 2.00 -0.01 -8.79
CA PHE A 245 2.73 -1.26 -8.57
C PHE A 245 1.96 -2.30 -7.74
N ILE A 246 0.65 -2.10 -7.63
CA ILE A 246 -0.31 -3.09 -7.11
C ILE A 246 -1.35 -3.33 -8.19
N LEU A 247 -1.56 -4.59 -8.55
CA LEU A 247 -2.55 -5.00 -9.54
C LEU A 247 -3.22 -6.32 -9.14
N PHE A 248 -4.29 -6.67 -9.83
CA PHE A 248 -4.96 -7.96 -9.69
C PHE A 248 -4.79 -8.77 -10.97
N SER A 249 -4.55 -10.06 -10.82
CA SER A 249 -4.42 -11.02 -11.92
C SER A 249 -5.29 -12.25 -11.66
N GLY A 250 -5.45 -13.09 -12.66
CA GLY A 250 -6.26 -14.31 -12.60
C GLY A 250 -7.65 -14.14 -13.18
N THR A 251 -8.42 -15.23 -13.15
CA THR A 251 -9.81 -15.28 -13.62
C THR A 251 -10.78 -14.79 -12.54
N SER A 252 -12.07 -14.76 -12.84
CA SER A 252 -13.10 -14.35 -11.88
C SER A 252 -13.12 -15.18 -10.58
N THR A 253 -12.72 -16.46 -10.67
CA THR A 253 -12.71 -17.40 -9.54
C THR A 253 -11.38 -17.47 -8.80
N ASP A 254 -10.27 -17.18 -9.49
CA ASP A 254 -8.91 -17.36 -8.97
C ASP A 254 -8.11 -16.04 -9.00
N ARG A 255 -8.78 -14.93 -8.71
CA ARG A 255 -8.12 -13.63 -8.64
C ARG A 255 -7.17 -13.56 -7.45
N PHE A 256 -6.04 -12.94 -7.69
CA PHE A 256 -5.05 -12.65 -6.65
C PHE A 256 -4.44 -11.27 -6.84
N LYS A 257 -4.04 -10.66 -5.74
CA LYS A 257 -3.43 -9.35 -5.68
C LYS A 257 -1.92 -9.48 -5.77
N ILE A 258 -1.31 -8.69 -6.62
CA ILE A 258 0.14 -8.66 -6.86
C ILE A 258 0.70 -7.35 -6.38
N LEU A 259 1.76 -7.43 -5.58
CA LEU A 259 2.64 -6.32 -5.20
C LEU A 259 3.96 -6.50 -5.94
N ALA A 260 4.45 -5.46 -6.60
CA ALA A 260 5.75 -5.52 -7.26
C ALA A 260 6.89 -5.67 -6.25
N GLY A 261 7.85 -6.53 -6.55
CA GLY A 261 9.11 -6.57 -5.82
C GLY A 261 10.00 -5.36 -6.13
N TYR A 262 10.97 -5.07 -5.23
CA TYR A 262 11.89 -3.92 -5.39
C TYR A 262 12.60 -3.92 -6.74
N HIS A 263 13.05 -5.09 -7.21
CA HIS A 263 13.74 -5.24 -8.49
C HIS A 263 12.82 -4.90 -9.68
N GLN A 264 11.54 -5.24 -9.61
CA GLN A 264 10.54 -4.87 -10.63
C GLN A 264 10.27 -3.37 -10.59
N TYR A 265 10.05 -2.82 -9.40
CA TYR A 265 9.81 -1.40 -9.20
C TYR A 265 10.91 -0.54 -9.82
N PHE A 266 12.15 -0.73 -9.39
CA PHE A 266 13.26 0.10 -9.84
C PHE A 266 13.59 -0.10 -11.33
N ALA A 267 13.51 -1.34 -11.82
CA ALA A 267 13.79 -1.61 -13.22
C ALA A 267 12.71 -1.01 -14.13
N VAL A 268 11.44 -1.12 -13.77
CA VAL A 268 10.34 -0.49 -14.53
C VAL A 268 10.47 1.03 -14.51
N ARG A 269 10.80 1.64 -13.37
CA ARG A 269 11.02 3.10 -13.30
C ARG A 269 12.20 3.54 -14.19
N LYS A 270 13.32 2.84 -14.18
CA LYS A 270 14.45 3.10 -15.09
C LYS A 270 14.02 2.95 -16.55
N ALA A 271 13.23 1.92 -16.88
CA ALA A 271 12.74 1.70 -18.24
C ALA A 271 11.81 2.82 -18.71
N ILE A 272 10.90 3.33 -17.85
CA ILE A 272 10.03 4.46 -18.16
C ILE A 272 10.83 5.73 -18.47
N GLU A 273 11.81 6.07 -17.63
CA GLU A 273 12.67 7.24 -17.87
C GLU A 273 13.49 7.09 -19.18
N ARG A 274 13.93 5.88 -19.48
CA ARG A 274 14.62 5.59 -20.75
C ARG A 274 13.67 5.72 -21.95
N ALA A 275 12.44 5.22 -21.84
CA ALA A 275 11.43 5.33 -22.89
C ALA A 275 11.10 6.80 -23.19
N LYS A 276 10.86 7.62 -22.18
CA LYS A 276 10.67 9.08 -22.37
C LYS A 276 11.81 9.72 -23.15
N LYS A 277 13.05 9.38 -22.77
CA LYS A 277 14.23 9.90 -23.48
C LYS A 277 14.30 9.39 -24.91
N ALA A 278 13.96 8.13 -25.14
CA ALA A 278 13.99 7.51 -26.45
C ALA A 278 13.02 8.18 -27.45
N THR A 279 11.83 8.61 -27.00
CA THR A 279 10.88 9.35 -27.86
C THR A 279 11.43 10.68 -28.37
N LEU A 280 12.44 11.23 -27.70
CA LEU A 280 13.07 12.51 -28.07
C LEU A 280 14.41 12.30 -28.80
N THR A 281 14.85 11.06 -29.02
CA THR A 281 16.18 10.74 -29.58
C THR A 281 16.07 9.72 -30.70
N ASP A 282 16.62 8.53 -30.50
CA ASP A 282 16.79 7.48 -31.52
C ASP A 282 15.69 6.40 -31.51
N GLY A 283 14.69 6.55 -30.66
CA GLY A 283 13.59 5.60 -30.52
C GLY A 283 13.94 4.31 -29.76
N LYS A 284 15.18 4.17 -29.27
CA LYS A 284 15.67 2.93 -28.62
C LYS A 284 15.51 2.97 -27.12
N GLY A 285 14.53 2.21 -26.60
CA GLY A 285 14.23 2.10 -25.16
C GLY A 285 15.32 1.35 -24.37
N GLY A 286 15.98 0.36 -24.96
CA GLY A 286 17.01 -0.42 -24.29
C GLY A 286 16.62 -1.88 -24.08
N VAL A 287 17.40 -2.58 -23.25
CA VAL A 287 17.20 -3.99 -22.90
C VAL A 287 16.93 -4.10 -21.41
N PHE A 288 15.90 -4.86 -21.07
CA PHE A 288 15.54 -5.22 -19.70
C PHE A 288 15.93 -6.67 -19.44
N TRP A 289 16.89 -6.89 -18.57
CA TRP A 289 17.36 -8.23 -18.23
C TRP A 289 17.18 -8.52 -16.74
N HIS A 290 16.53 -9.64 -16.44
CA HIS A 290 16.41 -10.21 -15.10
C HIS A 290 16.61 -11.73 -15.17
N THR A 291 16.98 -12.35 -14.07
CA THR A 291 17.11 -13.80 -13.95
C THR A 291 15.81 -14.51 -14.30
N GLN A 292 15.89 -15.76 -14.72
CA GLN A 292 14.71 -16.60 -14.97
C GLN A 292 13.90 -16.74 -13.67
N GLY A 293 12.58 -16.68 -13.76
CA GLY A 293 11.69 -16.76 -12.58
C GLY A 293 11.51 -15.46 -11.79
N SER A 294 12.20 -14.36 -12.11
CA SER A 294 12.09 -13.07 -11.39
C SER A 294 10.83 -12.25 -11.70
N GLY A 295 9.87 -12.79 -12.47
CA GLY A 295 8.64 -12.09 -12.81
C GLY A 295 8.76 -11.05 -13.92
N LYS A 296 9.59 -11.29 -14.95
CA LYS A 296 9.73 -10.41 -16.13
C LYS A 296 8.40 -10.06 -16.79
N SER A 297 7.50 -11.03 -16.93
CA SER A 297 6.16 -10.80 -17.50
C SER A 297 5.34 -9.81 -16.69
N LEU A 298 5.42 -9.87 -15.35
CA LEU A 298 4.79 -8.88 -14.48
C LEU A 298 5.43 -7.50 -14.63
N SER A 299 6.75 -7.43 -14.76
CA SER A 299 7.44 -6.17 -15.04
C SER A 299 6.99 -5.55 -16.37
N MET A 300 6.71 -6.36 -17.40
CA MET A 300 6.14 -5.88 -18.66
C MET A 300 4.73 -5.31 -18.49
N VAL A 301 3.90 -5.93 -17.65
CA VAL A 301 2.56 -5.42 -17.34
C VAL A 301 2.65 -4.06 -16.63
N PHE A 302 3.48 -3.93 -15.60
CA PHE A 302 3.71 -2.66 -14.92
C PHE A 302 4.29 -1.60 -15.87
N TYR A 303 5.21 -1.98 -16.73
CA TYR A 303 5.80 -1.09 -17.72
C TYR A 303 4.78 -0.59 -18.74
N ALA A 304 3.96 -1.50 -19.30
CA ALA A 304 2.90 -1.13 -20.25
C ALA A 304 1.85 -0.21 -19.60
N HIS A 305 1.43 -0.51 -18.36
CA HIS A 305 0.52 0.34 -17.60
C HIS A 305 1.06 1.77 -17.45
N LEU A 306 2.31 1.89 -17.01
CA LEU A 306 2.94 3.20 -16.83
C LEU A 306 3.23 3.93 -18.13
N LEU A 307 3.50 3.23 -19.23
CA LEU A 307 3.68 3.86 -20.55
C LEU A 307 2.40 4.54 -21.04
N GLN A 308 1.23 3.95 -20.78
CA GLN A 308 -0.05 4.54 -21.14
C GLN A 308 -0.28 5.90 -20.46
N GLU A 309 0.13 5.99 -19.19
CA GLU A 309 0.00 7.24 -18.41
C GLU A 309 1.02 8.30 -18.85
N VAL A 310 2.27 7.86 -19.12
CA VAL A 310 3.41 8.76 -19.34
C VAL A 310 3.50 9.29 -20.77
N LEU A 311 3.04 8.52 -21.75
CA LEU A 311 3.12 8.83 -23.19
C LEU A 311 1.74 9.19 -23.79
N ASP A 312 0.77 9.57 -22.98
CA ASP A 312 -0.57 9.96 -23.40
C ASP A 312 -1.25 8.91 -24.32
N SER A 313 -1.48 7.73 -23.75
CA SER A 313 -2.18 6.62 -24.41
C SER A 313 -1.54 6.12 -25.72
N PRO A 314 -0.25 5.76 -25.72
CA PRO A 314 0.44 5.25 -26.91
C PRO A 314 -0.10 3.88 -27.33
N THR A 315 0.06 3.53 -28.59
CA THR A 315 -0.14 2.15 -29.04
C THR A 315 1.03 1.28 -28.56
N ILE A 316 0.72 0.24 -27.80
CA ILE A 316 1.72 -0.70 -27.28
C ILE A 316 1.56 -2.04 -27.97
N VAL A 317 2.63 -2.52 -28.61
CA VAL A 317 2.67 -3.85 -29.23
C VAL A 317 3.60 -4.74 -28.44
N VAL A 318 3.08 -5.86 -27.93
CA VAL A 318 3.83 -6.87 -27.18
C VAL A 318 3.99 -8.11 -28.06
N MET A 319 5.22 -8.53 -28.28
CA MET A 319 5.54 -9.80 -28.95
C MET A 319 6.09 -10.78 -27.93
N THR A 320 5.52 -11.96 -27.87
CA THR A 320 5.97 -13.08 -27.02
C THR A 320 6.09 -14.33 -27.88
N ASP A 321 7.02 -15.23 -27.48
CA ASP A 321 7.15 -16.56 -28.08
C ASP A 321 5.97 -17.46 -27.71
#